data_8d3907e0b926da87108949a43e0fd695
#
_entry.id   8d3907e0b926da87108949a43e0fd695
#
_cell.length_a   1.000
_cell.length_b   1.000
_cell.length_c   1.000
_cell.angle_alpha   90.00
_cell.angle_beta   90.00
_cell.angle_gamma   90.00
#
_symmetry.space_group_name_H-M   'P 1'
#
loop_
_entity.id
_entity.type
_entity.pdbx_description
1 polymer ?
#
loop_
_entity_poly.entity_id
_entity_poly.type
_entity_poly.pdbx_seq_one_letter_code
_entity_poly.pdbx_strand_id
1 'polypeptide(L)' 'MKKYKLYWLDGHQEIIEGNDVVDAFNRTGIGRGTLRALDYYEEVKE' A
#
# COMPACT_ATOMS: atom_id res chain seq x y z
N MET A 1 -12.43 -6.46 -5.01
CA MET A 1 -11.46 -5.56 -4.37
C MET A 1 -10.18 -5.54 -5.16
N LYS A 2 -9.47 -4.44 -5.10
CA LYS A 2 -8.18 -4.30 -5.79
C LYS A 2 -7.04 -4.64 -4.85
N LYS A 3 -5.94 -5.10 -5.43
CA LYS A 3 -4.72 -5.35 -4.67
C LYS A 3 -3.68 -4.32 -5.07
N TYR A 4 -2.90 -3.88 -4.09
CA TYR A 4 -1.83 -2.91 -4.31
C TYR A 4 -0.54 -3.44 -3.71
N LYS A 5 0.53 -3.34 -4.47
CA LYS A 5 1.86 -3.71 -3.99
C LYS A 5 2.60 -2.43 -3.58
N LEU A 6 3.05 -2.40 -2.35
CA LEU A 6 3.76 -1.27 -1.78
C LEU A 6 5.26 -1.57 -1.77
N TYR A 7 6.03 -0.60 -2.19
CA TYR A 7 7.49 -0.67 -2.16
C TYR A 7 7.98 0.37 -1.16
N TRP A 8 8.59 -0.12 -0.10
CA TRP A 8 9.07 0.73 0.99
C TRP A 8 10.52 1.13 0.75
N LEU A 9 10.91 2.30 1.27
CA LEU A 9 12.26 2.83 1.08
C LEU A 9 13.37 1.95 1.66
N ASP A 10 13.01 1.11 2.65
CA ASP A 10 13.96 0.19 3.26
C ASP A 10 14.12 -1.12 2.50
N GLY A 11 13.44 -1.27 1.38
CA GLY A 11 13.50 -2.47 0.54
C GLY A 11 12.38 -3.46 0.79
N HIS A 12 11.49 -3.21 1.75
CA HIS A 12 10.35 -4.09 2.01
C HIS A 12 9.28 -3.95 0.94
N GLN A 13 8.51 -5.02 0.76
CA GLN A 13 7.36 -5.04 -0.13
C GLN A 13 6.18 -5.64 0.61
N GLU A 14 5.00 -5.07 0.41
CA GLU A 14 3.77 -5.55 1.02
C GLU A 14 2.63 -5.54 0.00
N ILE A 15 1.67 -6.45 0.17
CA ILE A 15 0.44 -6.46 -0.62
C ILE A 15 -0.71 -6.09 0.30
N ILE A 16 -1.50 -5.11 -0.12
CA ILE A 16 -2.70 -4.70 0.60
C ILE A 16 -3.89 -4.73 -0.34
N GLU A 17 -5.10 -4.80 0.23
CA GLU A 17 -6.33 -4.88 -0.54
C GLU A 17 -7.34 -3.83 -0.07
N GLY A 18 -8.13 -3.33 -1.02
CA GLY A 18 -9.20 -2.40 -0.74
C GLY A 18 -9.96 -2.05 -2.01
N ASN A 19 -10.99 -1.23 -1.88
CA ASN A 19 -11.77 -0.77 -3.03
C ASN A 19 -10.95 0.20 -3.90
N ASP A 20 -10.07 0.95 -3.25
CA ASP A 20 -9.09 1.82 -3.91
C ASP A 20 -7.87 1.92 -2.99
N VAL A 21 -6.88 2.68 -3.41
CA VAL A 21 -5.61 2.78 -2.64
C VAL A 21 -5.84 3.40 -1.26
N VAL A 22 -6.70 4.40 -1.16
CA VAL A 22 -7.00 5.05 0.13
C VAL A 22 -7.71 4.06 1.05
N ASP A 23 -8.70 3.34 0.55
CA ASP A 23 -9.40 2.33 1.32
C ASP A 23 -8.44 1.23 1.78
N ALA A 24 -7.55 0.78 0.90
CA ALA A 24 -6.56 -0.24 1.22
C ALA A 24 -5.65 0.20 2.36
N PHE A 25 -5.16 1.44 2.34
CA PHE A 25 -4.36 1.98 3.42
C PHE A 25 -5.14 2.04 4.74
N ASN A 26 -6.40 2.47 4.68
CA ASN A 26 -7.25 2.56 5.86
C ASN A 26 -7.51 1.18 6.48
N ARG A 27 -7.80 0.18 5.66
CA ARG A 27 -8.06 -1.19 6.12
C ARG A 27 -6.83 -1.82 6.76
N THR A 28 -5.66 -1.52 6.22
CA THR A 28 -4.40 -2.05 6.71
C THR A 28 -3.93 -1.33 7.97
N GLY A 29 -4.47 -0.13 8.24
CA GLY A 29 -4.07 0.66 9.39
C GLY A 29 -2.77 1.43 9.17
N ILE A 30 -2.39 1.65 7.93
CA ILE A 30 -1.19 2.41 7.60
C ILE A 30 -1.49 3.90 7.80
N GLY A 31 -0.83 4.49 8.79
CA GLY A 31 -0.99 5.90 9.09
C GLY A 31 -0.16 6.80 8.18
N ARG A 32 -0.49 8.10 8.21
CA ARG A 32 0.20 9.09 7.38
C ARG A 32 1.70 9.14 7.67
N GLY A 33 2.08 8.95 8.92
CA GLY A 33 3.49 8.96 9.30
C GLY A 33 4.26 7.82 8.66
N THR A 34 3.61 6.67 8.53
CA THR A 34 4.21 5.50 7.89
C THR A 34 4.40 5.71 6.38
N LEU A 35 3.52 6.48 5.75
CA LEU A 35 3.61 6.76 4.31
C LEU A 35 4.89 7.48 3.92
N ARG A 36 5.56 8.12 4.86
CA ARG A 36 6.86 8.77 4.59
C ARG A 36 7.94 7.78 4.18
N ALA A 37 7.78 6.53 4.60
CA ALA A 37 8.71 5.45 4.26
C ALA A 37 8.34 4.74 2.96
N LEU A 38 7.22 5.12 2.34
CA LEU A 38 6.76 4.52 1.09
C LEU A 38 7.53 5.14 -0.08
N ASP A 39 8.14 4.27 -0.89
CA ASP A 39 8.81 4.70 -2.11
C ASP A 39 7.77 4.92 -3.21
N TYR A 40 7.05 3.86 -3.56
CA TYR A 40 5.95 3.95 -4.52
C TYR A 40 5.05 2.72 -4.35
N TYR A 41 3.92 2.74 -5.03
CA TYR A 41 3.02 1.59 -5.05
C TYR A 41 2.51 1.36 -6.47
N GLU A 42 1.99 0.17 -6.72
CA GLU A 42 1.35 -0.14 -7.99
C GLU A 42 0.15 -1.05 -7.77
N GLU A 43 -0.85 -0.93 -8.64
CA GLU A 43 -2.00 -1.81 -8.63
C GLU A 43 -1.61 -3.15 -9.21
N VAL A 44 -1.90 -4.23 -8.48
CA VAL A 44 -1.66 -5.60 -8.94
C VAL A 44 -2.90 -6.08 -9.65
N LYS A 45 -2.79 -6.34 -10.93
CA LYS A 45 -3.90 -6.89 -11.73
C LYS A 45 -3.79 -8.40 -11.75
N GLU A 46 -4.91 -9.03 -11.49
CA GLU A 46 -5.03 -10.48 -11.58
C GLU A 46 -5.43 -10.91 -12.97
#